data_f9b2392e1c2baec6c663d79171b2b036
#
_entry.id   f9b2392e1c2baec6c663d79171b2b036
#
_cell.length_a   1.000
_cell.length_b   1.000
_cell.length_c   1.000
_cell.angle_alpha   90.00
_cell.angle_beta   90.00
_cell.angle_gamma   90.00
#
_symmetry.space_group_name_H-M   'P 1'
#
loop_
_entity.id
_entity.type
_entity.pdbx_description
1 polymer ?
#
loop_
_entity_poly.entity_id
_entity_poly.type
_entity_poly.pdbx_seq_one_letter_code
_entity_poly.pdbx_strand_id
1 'polypeptide(L)'
;MSTPEKSVVYGTEDLLISLCNSVTRVLNVATHGHIHYSGMVQRISKTCLKPDIGCFVLFDGGFSGLVIINFSAPAAMELYQSYLLNMGMSKEDLVTSYTSDEVSNVMGELMNQVVGDCTGTERGYLHPHITPT
;
A
#
# COMPACT_ATOMS: atom_id res chain seq x y z
N MET A 1 26.70 -27.96 -3.97
CA MET A 1 25.51 -27.74 -4.54
C MET A 1 24.67 -26.74 -3.76
N SER A 2 24.14 -25.89 -4.41
CA SER A 2 23.39 -24.87 -3.73
C SER A 2 22.01 -25.42 -3.42
N THR A 3 21.37 -24.74 -2.54
CA THR A 3 20.02 -25.10 -2.26
C THR A 3 19.19 -23.90 -2.52
N PRO A 4 19.08 -23.55 -3.72
CA PRO A 4 18.39 -22.36 -4.08
C PRO A 4 16.96 -22.45 -3.80
N GLU A 5 16.55 -23.59 -3.67
CA GLU A 5 15.21 -23.80 -3.67
C GLU A 5 14.49 -23.22 -2.59
N LYS A 6 15.08 -23.09 -1.50
CA LYS A 6 14.38 -22.50 -0.46
C LYS A 6 13.94 -21.15 -0.84
N SER A 7 14.70 -20.49 -1.60
CA SER A 7 14.34 -19.18 -2.01
C SER A 7 13.26 -19.21 -3.07
N VAL A 8 13.02 -20.34 -3.65
CA VAL A 8 12.02 -20.45 -4.64
C VAL A 8 10.63 -20.45 -4.05
N VAL A 9 10.53 -20.85 -2.79
CA VAL A 9 9.24 -20.93 -2.15
C VAL A 9 8.92 -19.58 -1.55
N TYR A 10 8.16 -18.80 -2.28
CA TYR A 10 7.74 -17.49 -1.86
C TYR A 10 6.23 -17.50 -1.77
N GLY A 11 5.71 -17.56 -0.57
CA GLY A 11 4.29 -17.73 -0.35
C GLY A 11 3.53 -16.43 -0.21
N THR A 12 2.23 -16.56 -0.10
CA THR A 12 1.34 -15.42 0.08
C THR A 12 1.68 -14.65 1.35
N GLU A 13 2.05 -15.35 2.39
CA GLU A 13 2.39 -14.71 3.66
C GLU A 13 3.64 -13.86 3.52
N ASP A 14 4.63 -14.36 2.79
CA ASP A 14 5.85 -13.61 2.54
C ASP A 14 5.56 -12.33 1.77
N LEU A 15 4.69 -12.43 0.77
CA LEU A 15 4.29 -11.26 0.00
C LEU A 15 3.59 -10.24 0.89
N LEU A 16 2.69 -10.71 1.73
CA LEU A 16 1.95 -9.82 2.60
C LEU A 16 2.87 -9.09 3.57
N ILE A 17 3.84 -9.78 4.15
CA ILE A 17 4.81 -9.17 5.05
C ILE A 17 5.66 -8.15 4.29
N SER A 18 6.12 -8.51 3.11
CA SER A 18 6.89 -7.60 2.27
C SER A 18 6.08 -6.33 1.95
N LEU A 19 4.82 -6.50 1.63
CA LEU A 19 3.94 -5.38 1.33
C LEU A 19 3.73 -4.51 2.57
N CYS A 20 3.52 -5.11 3.73
CA CYS A 20 3.38 -4.36 4.97
C CYS A 20 4.64 -3.55 5.29
N ASN A 21 5.80 -4.12 5.05
CA ASN A 21 7.06 -3.39 5.23
C ASN A 21 7.16 -2.22 4.28
N SER A 22 6.74 -2.41 3.03
CA SER A 22 6.76 -1.32 2.04
C SER A 22 5.79 -0.21 2.41
N VAL A 23 4.58 -0.57 2.84
CA VAL A 23 3.60 0.42 3.30
C VAL A 23 4.19 1.25 4.44
N THR A 24 4.78 0.56 5.42
CA THR A 24 5.35 1.22 6.58
C THR A 24 6.47 2.18 6.19
N ARG A 25 7.41 1.73 5.36
CA ARG A 25 8.52 2.58 4.94
C ARG A 25 8.04 3.80 4.17
N VAL A 26 7.21 3.56 3.17
CA VAL A 26 6.78 4.62 2.26
C VAL A 26 5.94 5.66 3.00
N LEU A 27 4.97 5.20 3.77
CA LEU A 27 4.08 6.14 4.44
C LEU A 27 4.81 6.93 5.53
N ASN A 28 5.75 6.30 6.23
CA ASN A 28 6.51 7.02 7.26
C ASN A 28 7.40 8.09 6.65
N VAL A 29 8.02 7.80 5.52
CA VAL A 29 8.85 8.81 4.85
C VAL A 29 7.98 9.92 4.28
N ALA A 30 6.87 9.56 3.65
CA ALA A 30 6.02 10.53 2.97
C ALA A 30 5.31 11.48 3.93
N THR A 31 5.02 11.03 5.14
CA THR A 31 4.21 11.80 6.08
C THR A 31 4.94 12.17 7.36
N HIS A 32 6.20 11.78 7.52
CA HIS A 32 6.96 11.94 8.76
C HIS A 32 6.22 11.29 9.93
N GLY A 33 5.52 10.18 9.66
CA GLY A 33 4.72 9.53 10.67
C GLY A 33 5.45 8.44 11.41
N HIS A 34 4.71 7.78 12.30
CA HIS A 34 5.21 6.65 13.07
C HIS A 34 4.26 5.48 12.90
N ILE A 35 4.07 5.07 11.66
CA ILE A 35 3.14 3.99 11.31
C ILE A 35 3.84 2.65 11.47
N HIS A 36 3.12 1.70 12.01
CA HIS A 36 3.63 0.33 12.10
C HIS A 36 2.45 -0.63 11.91
N TYR A 37 2.74 -1.88 11.64
CA TYR A 37 1.71 -2.90 11.47
C TYR A 37 1.83 -3.94 12.58
N SER A 38 0.74 -4.67 12.79
CA SER A 38 0.68 -5.58 13.94
C SER A 38 1.51 -6.85 13.76
N GLY A 39 1.86 -7.19 12.56
CA GLY A 39 2.62 -8.42 12.31
C GLY A 39 1.78 -9.68 12.34
N MET A 40 0.49 -9.55 12.62
CA MET A 40 -0.38 -10.70 12.69
C MET A 40 -1.02 -10.94 11.32
N VAL A 41 -0.83 -12.15 10.80
CA VAL A 41 -1.41 -12.55 9.53
C VAL A 41 -2.46 -13.61 9.80
N GLN A 42 -3.63 -13.43 9.25
CA GLN A 42 -4.73 -14.36 9.41
C GLN A 42 -5.25 -14.80 8.06
N ARG A 43 -5.55 -16.08 7.96
CA ARG A 43 -6.22 -16.59 6.79
C ARG A 43 -7.72 -16.58 7.07
N ILE A 44 -8.48 -15.93 6.22
CA ILE A 44 -9.93 -15.86 6.39
C ILE A 44 -10.60 -16.48 5.17
N SER A 45 -11.76 -17.08 5.41
CA SER A 45 -12.47 -17.77 4.35
C SER A 45 -13.40 -16.84 3.58
N LYS A 46 -13.70 -15.69 4.13
CA LYS A 46 -14.64 -14.76 3.52
C LYS A 46 -14.12 -13.35 3.70
N THR A 47 -14.14 -12.60 2.63
CA THR A 47 -13.64 -11.23 2.64
C THR A 47 -14.81 -10.27 2.70
N CYS A 48 -14.68 -9.26 3.54
CA CYS A 48 -15.65 -8.18 3.60
C CYS A 48 -14.87 -6.89 3.38
N LEU A 49 -15.12 -6.24 2.25
CA LEU A 49 -14.44 -4.99 1.95
C LEU A 49 -15.04 -3.89 2.80
N LYS A 50 -14.18 -3.16 3.47
CA LYS A 50 -14.62 -2.03 4.26
C LYS A 50 -14.82 -0.83 3.36
N PRO A 51 -15.72 0.06 3.75
CA PRO A 51 -15.93 1.27 2.97
C PRO A 51 -14.78 2.21 3.13
N ASP A 52 -14.94 3.30 2.55
CA ASP A 52 -14.24 4.53 2.41
C ASP A 52 -13.32 4.45 1.22
N ILE A 53 -12.06 4.15 1.37
CA ILE A 53 -11.15 4.13 0.23
C ILE A 53 -10.44 2.80 0.14
N GLY A 54 -10.57 2.15 -1.01
CA GLY A 54 -9.85 0.92 -1.28
C GLY A 54 -8.93 1.11 -2.46
N CYS A 55 -7.74 0.57 -2.36
CA CYS A 55 -6.79 0.57 -3.46
C CYS A 55 -6.53 -0.88 -3.85
N PHE A 56 -6.74 -1.17 -5.12
CA PHE A 56 -6.58 -2.52 -5.63
C PHE A 56 -5.30 -2.61 -6.44
N VAL A 57 -4.50 -3.63 -6.17
CA VAL A 57 -3.29 -3.89 -6.91
C VAL A 57 -3.33 -5.33 -7.41
N LEU A 58 -3.25 -5.49 -8.71
CA LEU A 58 -3.15 -6.80 -9.32
C LEU A 58 -1.68 -7.11 -9.56
N PHE A 59 -1.28 -8.30 -9.18
CA PHE A 59 0.07 -8.79 -9.43
C PHE A 59 0.02 -9.99 -10.36
N ASP A 60 1.00 -10.08 -11.26
CA ASP A 60 1.21 -11.30 -12.03
C ASP A 60 2.72 -11.49 -12.15
N GLY A 61 3.13 -12.60 -12.74
CA GLY A 61 4.55 -12.93 -12.86
C GLY A 61 4.83 -14.25 -12.16
N GLY A 62 5.66 -14.25 -11.14
CA GLY A 62 5.97 -15.45 -10.39
C GLY A 62 4.74 -16.08 -9.76
N PHE A 63 3.79 -15.25 -9.38
CA PHE A 63 2.45 -15.70 -9.01
C PHE A 63 1.49 -14.53 -9.26
N SER A 64 0.21 -14.85 -9.28
CA SER A 64 -0.82 -13.87 -9.57
C SER A 64 -1.72 -13.69 -8.38
N GLY A 65 -2.19 -12.49 -8.19
CA GLY A 65 -3.09 -12.21 -7.08
C GLY A 65 -3.59 -10.79 -7.08
N LEU A 66 -4.53 -10.56 -6.19
CA LEU A 66 -5.12 -9.26 -5.96
C LEU A 66 -4.83 -8.86 -4.52
N VAL A 67 -4.28 -7.68 -4.35
CA VAL A 67 -4.07 -7.10 -3.02
C VAL A 67 -5.00 -5.91 -2.89
N ILE A 68 -5.63 -5.80 -1.74
CA ILE A 68 -6.50 -4.67 -1.45
C ILE A 68 -5.97 -4.01 -0.19
N ILE A 69 -5.74 -2.70 -0.27
CA ILE A 69 -5.36 -1.90 0.88
C ILE A 69 -6.51 -0.94 1.14
N ASN A 70 -7.12 -1.08 2.30
CA ASN A 70 -8.33 -0.35 2.63
C ASN A 70 -8.03 0.71 3.69
N PHE A 71 -8.50 1.92 3.44
CA PHE A 71 -8.30 3.03 4.37
C PHE A 71 -9.65 3.56 4.84
N SER A 72 -9.76 3.84 6.13
CA SER A 72 -10.92 4.58 6.64
C SER A 72 -10.81 6.04 6.18
N ALA A 73 -11.93 6.73 6.16
CA ALA A 73 -11.93 8.15 5.78
C ALA A 73 -10.98 8.98 6.67
N PRO A 74 -11.00 8.83 8.00
CA PRO A 74 -10.05 9.59 8.83
C PRO A 74 -8.59 9.26 8.51
N ALA A 75 -8.27 8.00 8.28
CA ALA A 75 -6.90 7.61 7.97
C ALA A 75 -6.46 8.19 6.63
N ALA A 76 -7.33 8.12 5.62
CA ALA A 76 -7.01 8.67 4.31
C ALA A 76 -6.79 10.18 4.38
N MET A 77 -7.64 10.89 5.13
CA MET A 77 -7.50 12.32 5.27
C MET A 77 -6.22 12.70 6.01
N GLU A 78 -5.87 11.94 7.03
CA GLU A 78 -4.64 12.20 7.76
C GLU A 78 -3.42 11.99 6.88
N LEU A 79 -3.40 10.92 6.09
CA LEU A 79 -2.30 10.68 5.16
C LEU A 79 -2.23 11.77 4.10
N TYR A 80 -3.37 12.15 3.55
CA TYR A 80 -3.45 13.21 2.55
C TYR A 80 -2.88 14.52 3.08
N GLN A 81 -3.34 14.94 4.24
CA GLN A 81 -2.91 16.21 4.82
C GLN A 81 -1.43 16.17 5.18
N SER A 82 -1.00 15.10 5.84
CA SER A 82 0.39 15.00 6.26
C SER A 82 1.34 14.98 5.06
N TYR A 83 0.96 14.29 4.01
CA TYR A 83 1.78 14.21 2.81
C TYR A 83 1.93 15.57 2.14
N LEU A 84 0.83 16.28 1.95
CA LEU A 84 0.88 17.57 1.26
C LEU A 84 1.52 18.66 2.12
N LEU A 85 1.29 18.63 3.42
CA LEU A 85 1.98 19.58 4.32
C LEU A 85 3.47 19.31 4.32
N ASN A 86 3.87 18.04 4.29
CA ASN A 86 5.27 17.67 4.20
C ASN A 86 5.90 18.15 2.90
N MET A 87 5.10 18.28 1.85
CA MET A 87 5.57 18.79 0.56
C MET A 87 5.54 20.31 0.46
N GLY A 88 5.12 20.99 1.52
CA GLY A 88 5.14 22.44 1.56
C GLY A 88 3.85 23.14 1.22
N MET A 89 2.75 22.41 1.04
CA MET A 89 1.47 23.07 0.78
C MET A 89 0.92 23.71 2.04
N SER A 90 0.18 24.79 1.85
CA SER A 90 -0.48 25.47 2.96
C SER A 90 -1.72 24.70 3.37
N LYS A 91 -2.00 24.69 4.67
CA LYS A 91 -3.15 23.99 5.19
C LYS A 91 -4.45 24.49 4.58
N GLU A 92 -4.52 25.78 4.28
CA GLU A 92 -5.72 26.38 3.70
C GLU A 92 -6.03 25.86 2.31
N ASP A 93 -5.02 25.34 1.62
CA ASP A 93 -5.20 24.85 0.25
C ASP A 93 -5.63 23.39 0.19
N LEU A 94 -5.74 22.76 1.35
CA LEU A 94 -6.11 21.33 1.39
C LEU A 94 -7.62 21.17 1.37
N VAL A 95 -8.08 20.14 0.65
CA VAL A 95 -9.50 19.86 0.63
C VAL A 95 -9.90 19.19 1.95
N THR A 96 -11.20 19.23 2.24
CA THR A 96 -11.69 18.74 3.52
C THR A 96 -12.57 17.50 3.39
N SER A 97 -12.86 17.06 2.16
CA SER A 97 -13.70 15.88 1.96
C SER A 97 -12.88 14.73 1.42
N TYR A 98 -13.00 13.57 2.06
CA TYR A 98 -12.27 12.39 1.63
C TYR A 98 -12.76 11.86 0.27
N THR A 99 -13.92 12.34 -0.19
CA THR A 99 -14.46 11.91 -1.48
C THR A 99 -13.95 12.76 -2.64
N SER A 100 -13.11 13.75 -2.36
CA SER A 100 -12.63 14.63 -3.42
C SER A 100 -11.58 13.91 -4.29
N ASP A 101 -11.46 14.38 -5.52
CA ASP A 101 -10.47 13.83 -6.45
C ASP A 101 -9.05 14.04 -5.94
N GLU A 102 -8.81 15.13 -5.23
CA GLU A 102 -7.48 15.41 -4.69
C GLU A 102 -7.02 14.34 -3.71
N VAL A 103 -7.92 13.90 -2.83
CA VAL A 103 -7.57 12.84 -1.89
C VAL A 103 -7.32 11.54 -2.65
N SER A 104 -8.16 11.23 -3.62
CA SER A 104 -8.00 10.03 -4.43
C SER A 104 -6.66 10.04 -5.15
N ASN A 105 -6.29 11.18 -5.72
CA ASN A 105 -5.03 11.31 -6.44
C ASN A 105 -3.82 11.11 -5.52
N VAL A 106 -3.86 11.69 -4.34
CA VAL A 106 -2.77 11.53 -3.38
C VAL A 106 -2.67 10.08 -2.91
N MET A 107 -3.80 9.45 -2.63
CA MET A 107 -3.77 8.04 -2.22
C MET A 107 -3.21 7.16 -3.33
N GLY A 108 -3.58 7.46 -4.59
CA GLY A 108 -3.03 6.75 -5.74
C GLY A 108 -1.52 6.92 -5.84
N GLU A 109 -1.04 8.14 -5.62
CA GLU A 109 0.39 8.41 -5.67
C GLU A 109 1.14 7.67 -4.56
N LEU A 110 0.60 7.67 -3.35
CA LEU A 110 1.22 6.95 -2.25
C LEU A 110 1.24 5.44 -2.52
N MET A 111 0.17 4.91 -3.11
CA MET A 111 0.13 3.49 -3.45
C MET A 111 1.12 3.16 -4.56
N ASN A 112 1.30 4.05 -5.52
CA ASN A 112 2.34 3.86 -6.54
C ASN A 112 3.72 3.74 -5.90
N GLN A 113 3.99 4.57 -4.91
CA GLN A 113 5.27 4.51 -4.20
C GLN A 113 5.41 3.22 -3.40
N VAL A 114 4.33 2.78 -2.77
CA VAL A 114 4.33 1.52 -2.02
C VAL A 114 4.63 0.35 -2.96
N VAL A 115 3.94 0.32 -4.09
CA VAL A 115 4.11 -0.77 -5.06
C VAL A 115 5.52 -0.74 -5.64
N GLY A 116 6.03 0.44 -5.95
CA GLY A 116 7.40 0.57 -6.45
C GLY A 116 8.42 0.08 -5.45
N ASP A 117 8.23 0.39 -4.17
CA ASP A 117 9.13 -0.09 -3.12
C ASP A 117 9.04 -1.60 -2.98
N CYS A 118 7.83 -2.14 -3.00
CA CYS A 118 7.62 -3.57 -2.86
C CYS A 118 8.22 -4.34 -4.03
N THR A 119 7.96 -3.88 -5.26
CA THR A 119 8.48 -4.58 -6.44
C THR A 119 9.99 -4.42 -6.59
N GLY A 120 10.54 -3.36 -6.00
CA GLY A 120 11.98 -3.20 -5.97
C GLY A 120 12.66 -4.27 -5.15
N THR A 121 12.00 -4.73 -4.08
CA THR A 121 12.54 -5.80 -3.26
C THR A 121 12.14 -7.18 -3.77
N GLU A 122 11.04 -7.27 -4.52
CA GLU A 122 10.53 -8.54 -5.05
C GLU A 122 10.72 -8.63 -6.55
N ARG A 123 11.87 -8.18 -7.01
CA ARG A 123 12.15 -8.12 -8.43
C ARG A 123 12.06 -9.50 -9.07
N GLY A 124 11.37 -9.56 -10.18
CA GLY A 124 11.22 -10.80 -10.91
C GLY A 124 10.00 -11.61 -10.53
N TYR A 125 9.35 -11.25 -9.45
CA TYR A 125 8.17 -11.99 -8.99
C TYR A 125 6.86 -11.25 -9.28
N LEU A 126 6.88 -9.92 -9.27
CA LEU A 126 5.65 -9.16 -9.29
C LEU A 126 5.61 -8.14 -10.43
N HIS A 127 4.48 -8.06 -11.07
CA HIS A 127 4.19 -7.06 -12.09
C HIS A 127 2.87 -6.41 -11.69
N PRO A 128 2.90 -5.26 -11.03
CA PRO A 128 1.69 -4.67 -10.50
C PRO A 128 0.89 -3.89 -11.52
N HIS A 129 -0.41 -3.95 -11.36
CA HIS A 129 -1.35 -3.14 -12.13
C HIS A 129 -2.25 -2.47 -11.12
N ILE A 130 -2.13 -1.17 -10.98
CA ILE A 130 -2.85 -0.43 -9.95
C ILE A 130 -4.16 0.10 -10.51
N THR A 131 -5.23 -0.18 -9.78
CA THR A 131 -6.54 0.30 -10.14
C THR A 131 -7.07 1.11 -8.97
N PRO A 132 -7.14 2.42 -9.11
CA PRO A 132 -7.72 3.25 -8.06
C PRO A 132 -9.22 3.09 -8.02
N THR A 133 -9.81 3.25 -6.85
CA THR A 133 -11.26 3.16 -6.69
C THR A 133 -11.83 4.45 -6.19
#